data_3c42f02f0e52a634269d71c7ca039bd5
#
_entry.id   3c42f02f0e52a634269d71c7ca039bd5
#
_cell.length_a   1.000
_cell.length_b   1.000
_cell.length_c   1.000
_cell.angle_alpha   90.00
_cell.angle_beta   90.00
_cell.angle_gamma   90.00
#
_symmetry.space_group_name_H-M   'P 1'
#
loop_
_entity.id
_entity.type
_entity.pdbx_description
1 polymer ?
#
loop_
_entity_poly.entity_id
_entity_poly.type
_entity_poly.pdbx_seq_one_letter_code
_entity_poly.pdbx_strand_id
1 'polypeptide(L)'
;MTGDRKEFFQLPITNYQLPITNYQLPITNYQLPMVSEVKQISGNAVPLIGNDIDTDRIIPARYLKAITFDDLGEGVFVDDRKALNGEHPFDQIQYQGAKILIVNRNFGCGSSREHAPQALAKWGIKALIGESFAEIFFGNCVAMGIPCVTADEKVVKHLQELVTTNPQAVKTIDLEKLQVQLGDFTASVMISEGTRSTFISGTWDACGQLVANAQQVKATAAKLPYIAWGNLAAS
;
A
#
# COMPACT_ATOMS: atom_id res chain seq x y z
N MET A 1 -40.68 -37.36 -53.98
CA MET A 1 -40.60 -36.28 -52.98
C MET A 1 -39.58 -36.70 -51.94
N THR A 2 -38.39 -36.18 -52.10
CA THR A 2 -37.17 -36.54 -51.38
C THR A 2 -37.03 -35.67 -50.17
N GLY A 3 -37.01 -36.30 -48.99
CA GLY A 3 -36.79 -35.62 -47.72
C GLY A 3 -35.31 -35.49 -47.40
N ASP A 4 -34.83 -34.27 -47.30
CA ASP A 4 -33.48 -33.96 -46.86
C ASP A 4 -33.24 -34.36 -45.42
N ARG A 5 -32.32 -35.28 -45.19
CA ARG A 5 -31.75 -35.57 -43.86
C ARG A 5 -30.63 -34.60 -43.64
N LYS A 6 -30.80 -33.71 -42.66
CA LYS A 6 -29.70 -32.94 -42.10
C LYS A 6 -28.77 -33.87 -41.32
N GLU A 7 -27.58 -34.09 -41.86
CA GLU A 7 -26.47 -34.71 -41.12
C GLU A 7 -25.95 -33.75 -40.05
N PHE A 8 -26.08 -34.15 -38.80
CA PHE A 8 -25.43 -33.49 -37.68
C PHE A 8 -23.96 -33.93 -37.69
N PHE A 9 -23.07 -33.02 -37.99
CA PHE A 9 -21.63 -33.19 -37.80
C PHE A 9 -21.36 -33.24 -36.28
N GLN A 10 -21.07 -34.42 -35.75
CA GLN A 10 -20.47 -34.58 -34.44
C GLN A 10 -18.98 -34.28 -34.56
N LEU A 11 -18.57 -33.16 -34.00
CA LEU A 11 -17.15 -32.87 -33.79
C LEU A 11 -16.59 -33.85 -32.77
N PRO A 12 -15.44 -34.49 -32.97
CA PRO A 12 -14.83 -35.36 -32.01
C PRO A 12 -14.38 -34.52 -30.82
N ILE A 13 -14.97 -34.81 -29.63
CA ILE A 13 -14.47 -34.29 -28.36
C ILE A 13 -13.18 -35.04 -28.08
N THR A 14 -12.07 -34.52 -28.56
CA THR A 14 -10.75 -34.97 -28.11
C THR A 14 -10.55 -34.53 -26.67
N ASN A 15 -10.45 -35.50 -25.77
CA ASN A 15 -10.03 -35.32 -24.38
C ASN A 15 -8.62 -34.72 -24.35
N TYR A 16 -8.54 -33.38 -24.32
CA TYR A 16 -7.30 -32.71 -23.94
C TYR A 16 -7.13 -32.87 -22.42
N GLN A 17 -6.47 -33.94 -22.01
CA GLN A 17 -5.85 -33.97 -20.69
C GLN A 17 -4.69 -32.97 -20.73
N LEU A 18 -4.91 -31.79 -20.17
CA LEU A 18 -3.82 -30.89 -19.85
C LEU A 18 -2.88 -31.63 -18.90
N PRO A 19 -1.57 -31.71 -19.19
CA PRO A 19 -0.62 -32.28 -18.25
C PRO A 19 -0.63 -31.37 -17.00
N ILE A 20 -1.25 -31.84 -15.92
CA ILE A 20 -1.04 -31.25 -14.61
C ILE A 20 0.37 -31.67 -14.21
N THR A 21 1.36 -30.97 -14.76
CA THR A 21 2.71 -31.04 -14.22
C THR A 21 2.62 -30.48 -12.81
N ASN A 22 2.96 -31.33 -11.82
CA ASN A 22 3.20 -30.91 -10.46
C ASN A 22 4.28 -29.83 -10.45
N TYR A 23 3.90 -28.57 -10.63
CA TYR A 23 4.75 -27.45 -10.29
C TYR A 23 4.82 -27.40 -8.76
N GLN A 24 5.72 -28.17 -8.20
CA GLN A 24 6.22 -27.85 -6.87
C GLN A 24 6.99 -26.53 -7.03
N LEU A 25 6.31 -25.42 -6.74
CA LEU A 25 7.00 -24.15 -6.52
C LEU A 25 8.08 -24.42 -5.47
N PRO A 26 9.36 -24.12 -5.74
CA PRO A 26 10.38 -24.24 -4.72
C PRO A 26 9.95 -23.37 -3.55
N ILE A 27 9.54 -23.99 -2.45
CA ILE A 27 9.40 -23.31 -1.17
C ILE A 27 10.82 -23.04 -0.70
N THR A 28 11.50 -22.10 -1.36
CA THR A 28 12.72 -21.52 -0.84
C THR A 28 12.34 -20.86 0.49
N ASN A 29 13.08 -21.18 1.54
CA ASN A 29 12.97 -20.64 2.89
C ASN A 29 12.45 -19.20 2.94
N TYR A 30 11.13 -19.02 2.84
CA TYR A 30 10.49 -17.80 3.25
C TYR A 30 10.67 -17.76 4.76
N GLN A 31 11.62 -16.96 5.20
CA GLN A 31 11.59 -16.49 6.58
C GLN A 31 10.23 -15.83 6.75
N LEU A 32 9.41 -16.42 7.61
CA LEU A 32 8.09 -15.88 7.95
C LEU A 32 8.28 -14.41 8.32
N PRO A 33 7.62 -13.48 7.66
CA PRO A 33 7.70 -12.08 8.06
C PRO A 33 7.29 -12.03 9.54
N MET A 34 8.20 -11.55 10.38
CA MET A 34 7.86 -11.23 11.77
C MET A 34 6.72 -10.22 11.71
N VAL A 35 5.72 -10.38 12.57
CA VAL A 35 4.63 -9.40 12.75
C VAL A 35 5.27 -8.01 12.82
N SER A 36 4.99 -7.19 11.82
CA SER A 36 5.70 -5.91 11.66
C SER A 36 5.02 -4.83 12.50
N GLU A 37 5.42 -4.72 13.77
CA GLU A 37 5.00 -3.61 14.63
C GLU A 37 5.54 -2.30 14.08
N VAL A 38 4.67 -1.30 13.98
CA VAL A 38 5.02 0.07 13.58
C VAL A 38 4.76 1.00 14.76
N LYS A 39 5.79 1.22 15.58
CA LYS A 39 5.73 2.12 16.75
C LYS A 39 6.29 3.49 16.44
N GLN A 40 7.33 3.52 15.62
CA GLN A 40 8.05 4.75 15.31
C GLN A 40 8.59 4.72 13.89
N ILE A 41 8.47 5.82 13.18
CA ILE A 41 9.03 5.99 11.84
C ILE A 41 9.96 7.22 11.85
N SER A 42 11.21 7.00 11.44
CA SER A 42 12.21 8.06 11.37
C SER A 42 12.83 8.15 9.99
N GLY A 43 13.07 9.36 9.52
CA GLY A 43 13.72 9.64 8.24
C GLY A 43 13.57 11.07 7.79
N ASN A 44 14.14 11.36 6.63
CA ASN A 44 13.93 12.64 5.97
C ASN A 44 12.48 12.75 5.50
N ALA A 45 12.01 13.99 5.32
CA ALA A 45 10.67 14.24 4.82
C ALA A 45 10.69 15.04 3.52
N VAL A 46 9.63 14.90 2.75
CA VAL A 46 9.35 15.72 1.58
C VAL A 46 8.07 16.52 1.82
N PRO A 47 8.08 17.86 1.68
CA PRO A 47 6.87 18.67 1.79
C PRO A 47 6.17 18.72 0.44
N LEU A 48 4.86 18.51 0.44
CA LEU A 48 4.02 18.66 -0.75
C LEU A 48 2.88 19.61 -0.42
N ILE A 49 2.99 20.84 -0.92
CA ILE A 49 2.04 21.92 -0.62
C ILE A 49 0.88 21.87 -1.61
N GLY A 50 -0.33 21.89 -1.08
CA GLY A 50 -1.57 21.94 -1.85
C GLY A 50 -2.67 21.12 -1.21
N ASN A 51 -3.90 21.64 -1.28
CA ASN A 51 -5.09 20.94 -0.84
C ASN A 51 -5.66 20.08 -1.96
N ASP A 52 -6.49 19.11 -1.59
CA ASP A 52 -7.31 18.33 -2.51
C ASP A 52 -6.47 17.63 -3.61
N ILE A 53 -5.26 17.19 -3.26
CA ILE A 53 -4.43 16.41 -4.17
C ILE A 53 -5.05 15.02 -4.33
N ASP A 54 -5.57 14.77 -5.53
CA ASP A 54 -6.30 13.56 -5.84
C ASP A 54 -5.38 12.37 -6.24
N THR A 55 -5.97 11.19 -6.28
CA THR A 55 -5.24 9.96 -6.61
C THR A 55 -4.77 9.92 -8.07
N ASP A 56 -5.40 10.65 -9.00
CA ASP A 56 -4.95 10.74 -10.39
C ASP A 56 -3.68 11.60 -10.53
N ARG A 57 -3.53 12.61 -9.68
CA ARG A 57 -2.28 13.38 -9.59
C ARG A 57 -1.17 12.55 -8.95
N ILE A 58 -1.47 11.76 -7.89
CA ILE A 58 -0.48 10.89 -7.25
C ILE A 58 0.03 9.85 -8.25
N ILE A 59 -0.87 9.16 -8.95
CA ILE A 59 -0.54 8.18 -9.98
C ILE A 59 -1.56 8.19 -11.11
N PRO A 60 -1.22 8.62 -12.32
CA PRO A 60 -2.16 8.73 -13.42
C PRO A 60 -2.79 7.39 -13.82
N ALA A 61 -4.04 7.42 -14.31
CA ALA A 61 -4.83 6.25 -14.67
C ALA A 61 -4.13 5.26 -15.63
N ARG A 62 -3.21 5.73 -16.46
CA ARG A 62 -2.44 4.86 -17.38
C ARG A 62 -1.58 3.82 -16.65
N TYR A 63 -1.20 4.06 -15.40
CA TYR A 63 -0.44 3.11 -14.57
C TYR A 63 -1.30 2.00 -13.96
N LEU A 64 -2.64 2.12 -14.00
CA LEU A 64 -3.57 1.09 -13.49
C LEU A 64 -3.53 -0.21 -14.31
N LYS A 65 -2.94 -0.19 -15.50
CA LYS A 65 -2.74 -1.37 -16.34
C LYS A 65 -1.44 -2.12 -16.05
N ALA A 66 -0.64 -1.64 -15.12
CA ALA A 66 0.59 -2.31 -14.73
C ALA A 66 0.29 -3.69 -14.12
N ILE A 67 0.99 -4.73 -14.61
CA ILE A 67 0.84 -6.10 -14.12
C ILE A 67 1.53 -6.27 -12.76
N THR A 68 2.59 -5.50 -12.51
CA THR A 68 3.34 -5.47 -11.26
C THR A 68 3.40 -4.05 -10.72
N PHE A 69 3.56 -3.92 -9.41
CA PHE A 69 3.69 -2.60 -8.76
C PHE A 69 5.14 -2.09 -8.69
N ASP A 70 6.11 -2.81 -9.28
CA ASP A 70 7.53 -2.53 -9.06
C ASP A 70 7.95 -1.16 -9.62
N ASP A 71 7.43 -0.78 -10.78
CA ASP A 71 7.76 0.47 -11.45
C ASP A 71 6.85 1.66 -11.07
N LEU A 72 5.89 1.45 -10.15
CA LEU A 72 4.94 2.52 -9.78
C LEU A 72 5.62 3.72 -9.13
N GLY A 73 6.74 3.51 -8.45
CA GLY A 73 7.50 4.60 -7.81
C GLY A 73 7.95 5.68 -8.78
N GLU A 74 8.29 5.32 -10.01
CA GLU A 74 8.68 6.26 -11.06
C GLU A 74 7.50 7.11 -11.55
N GLY A 75 6.28 6.56 -11.45
CA GLY A 75 5.04 7.19 -11.86
C GLY A 75 4.49 8.22 -10.86
N VAL A 76 5.06 8.30 -9.65
CA VAL A 76 4.58 9.22 -8.60
C VAL A 76 4.65 10.65 -9.08
N PHE A 77 3.51 11.35 -9.08
CA PHE A 77 3.34 12.74 -9.53
C PHE A 77 3.92 13.01 -10.93
N VAL A 78 4.01 12.01 -11.80
CA VAL A 78 4.75 12.10 -13.06
C VAL A 78 4.25 13.25 -13.97
N ASP A 79 2.95 13.58 -13.96
CA ASP A 79 2.39 14.65 -14.77
C ASP A 79 2.68 16.02 -14.14
N ASP A 80 2.53 16.15 -12.83
CA ASP A 80 2.90 17.37 -12.09
C ASP A 80 4.41 17.61 -12.19
N ARG A 81 5.24 16.58 -12.07
CA ARG A 81 6.69 16.65 -12.22
C ARG A 81 7.11 17.13 -13.60
N LYS A 82 6.46 16.60 -14.65
CA LYS A 82 6.70 17.08 -16.02
C LYS A 82 6.28 18.54 -16.22
N ALA A 83 5.15 18.93 -15.67
CA ALA A 83 4.65 20.31 -15.77
C ALA A 83 5.58 21.30 -15.07
N LEU A 84 6.20 20.91 -13.96
CA LEU A 84 7.10 21.75 -13.16
C LEU A 84 8.58 21.63 -13.59
N ASN A 85 8.91 20.86 -14.64
CA ASN A 85 10.24 20.78 -15.22
C ASN A 85 11.38 20.59 -14.20
N GLY A 86 11.18 19.70 -13.19
CA GLY A 86 12.17 19.39 -12.16
C GLY A 86 12.06 20.23 -10.89
N GLU A 87 11.16 21.22 -10.83
CA GLU A 87 10.91 22.00 -9.60
C GLU A 87 9.98 21.28 -8.62
N HIS A 88 9.35 20.17 -9.04
CA HIS A 88 8.50 19.39 -8.15
C HIS A 88 9.31 18.78 -7.00
N PRO A 89 8.83 18.78 -5.73
CA PRO A 89 9.59 18.28 -4.59
C PRO A 89 10.13 16.84 -4.79
N PHE A 90 9.41 15.98 -5.49
CA PHE A 90 9.84 14.60 -5.77
C PHE A 90 10.99 14.50 -6.80
N ASP A 91 11.32 15.58 -7.51
CA ASP A 91 12.49 15.64 -8.40
C ASP A 91 13.73 16.25 -7.73
N GLN A 92 13.53 16.97 -6.62
CA GLN A 92 14.62 17.68 -5.96
C GLN A 92 15.53 16.71 -5.19
N ILE A 93 16.83 16.80 -5.47
CA ILE A 93 17.85 15.90 -4.90
C ILE A 93 17.86 15.90 -3.37
N GLN A 94 17.52 17.02 -2.74
CA GLN A 94 17.50 17.18 -1.30
C GLN A 94 16.41 16.34 -0.61
N TYR A 95 15.38 15.91 -1.33
CA TYR A 95 14.29 15.07 -0.80
C TYR A 95 14.40 13.61 -1.23
N GLN A 96 15.38 13.24 -2.03
CA GLN A 96 15.56 11.84 -2.43
C GLN A 96 15.83 10.96 -1.22
N GLY A 97 15.16 9.79 -1.18
CA GLY A 97 15.22 8.87 -0.05
C GLY A 97 14.39 9.29 1.17
N ALA A 98 13.54 10.33 1.05
CA ALA A 98 12.62 10.71 2.11
C ALA A 98 11.64 9.57 2.41
N LYS A 99 11.36 9.38 3.71
CA LYS A 99 10.45 8.35 4.23
C LYS A 99 9.12 8.93 4.70
N ILE A 100 9.03 10.23 4.90
CA ILE A 100 7.85 10.90 5.44
C ILE A 100 7.36 11.93 4.43
N LEU A 101 6.08 11.86 4.08
CA LEU A 101 5.43 12.83 3.20
C LEU A 101 4.56 13.77 4.06
N ILE A 102 4.74 15.09 3.90
CA ILE A 102 3.98 16.10 4.64
C ILE A 102 3.04 16.81 3.65
N VAL A 103 1.73 16.68 3.88
CA VAL A 103 0.68 17.12 2.96
C VAL A 103 -0.36 18.02 3.65
N ASN A 104 -1.15 18.73 2.86
CA ASN A 104 -2.23 19.56 3.41
C ASN A 104 -3.57 18.80 3.44
N ARG A 105 -4.66 19.53 3.33
CA ARG A 105 -6.02 19.01 3.52
C ARG A 105 -6.46 18.08 2.39
N ASN A 106 -7.24 17.02 2.77
CA ASN A 106 -7.95 16.13 1.87
C ASN A 106 -7.05 15.43 0.84
N PHE A 107 -5.87 15.00 1.30
CA PHE A 107 -4.91 14.30 0.44
C PHE A 107 -5.42 12.90 0.06
N GLY A 108 -5.22 12.53 -1.21
CA GLY A 108 -5.64 11.23 -1.74
C GLY A 108 -7.14 11.16 -2.06
N CYS A 109 -7.80 12.32 -2.26
CA CYS A 109 -9.20 12.37 -2.69
C CYS A 109 -9.38 11.80 -4.12
N GLY A 110 -10.63 11.73 -4.57
CA GLY A 110 -10.98 11.22 -5.90
C GLY A 110 -11.24 9.72 -5.90
N SER A 111 -10.79 9.04 -6.94
CA SER A 111 -11.10 7.63 -7.18
C SER A 111 -10.38 6.69 -6.20
N SER A 112 -11.08 5.65 -5.75
CA SER A 112 -10.49 4.62 -4.89
C SER A 112 -9.44 3.82 -5.66
N ARG A 113 -8.16 4.08 -5.38
CA ARG A 113 -7.03 3.42 -6.06
C ARG A 113 -5.97 3.00 -5.08
N GLU A 114 -5.79 1.71 -4.93
CA GLU A 114 -4.67 1.14 -4.17
C GLU A 114 -3.32 1.54 -4.77
N HIS A 115 -3.28 1.76 -6.10
CA HIS A 115 -2.07 2.17 -6.81
C HIS A 115 -1.45 3.47 -6.27
N ALA A 116 -2.25 4.41 -5.75
CA ALA A 116 -1.73 5.68 -5.24
C ALA A 116 -0.84 5.48 -3.99
N PRO A 117 -1.28 4.83 -2.91
CA PRO A 117 -0.40 4.52 -1.79
C PRO A 117 0.71 3.53 -2.16
N GLN A 118 0.49 2.57 -3.09
CA GLN A 118 1.52 1.68 -3.60
C GLN A 118 2.65 2.46 -4.28
N ALA A 119 2.31 3.43 -5.12
CA ALA A 119 3.29 4.27 -5.80
C ALA A 119 4.14 5.06 -4.80
N LEU A 120 3.52 5.69 -3.79
CA LEU A 120 4.23 6.40 -2.72
C LEU A 120 5.16 5.45 -1.94
N ALA A 121 4.68 4.24 -1.61
CA ALA A 121 5.47 3.23 -0.93
C ALA A 121 6.69 2.77 -1.75
N LYS A 122 6.51 2.58 -3.05
CA LYS A 122 7.59 2.19 -3.99
C LYS A 122 8.58 3.33 -4.20
N TRP A 123 8.16 4.59 -4.14
CA TRP A 123 9.07 5.73 -4.13
C TRP A 123 9.90 5.81 -2.85
N GLY A 124 9.43 5.25 -1.73
CA GLY A 124 10.14 5.17 -0.46
C GLY A 124 9.38 5.70 0.75
N ILE A 125 8.18 6.26 0.56
CA ILE A 125 7.37 6.80 1.66
C ILE A 125 6.91 5.67 2.60
N LYS A 126 7.09 5.90 3.90
CA LYS A 126 6.75 4.97 4.99
C LYS A 126 5.71 5.53 5.95
N ALA A 127 5.49 6.84 5.95
CA ALA A 127 4.46 7.49 6.76
C ALA A 127 4.04 8.82 6.14
N LEU A 128 2.84 9.27 6.45
CA LEU A 128 2.33 10.57 6.05
C LEU A 128 1.92 11.39 7.27
N ILE A 129 2.16 12.71 7.19
CA ILE A 129 1.61 13.72 8.12
C ILE A 129 0.77 14.65 7.28
N GLY A 130 -0.48 14.90 7.66
CA GLY A 130 -1.36 15.78 6.92
C GLY A 130 -2.37 16.52 7.78
N GLU A 131 -3.07 17.48 7.19
CA GLU A 131 -4.22 18.12 7.83
C GLU A 131 -5.41 17.16 7.85
N SER A 132 -5.63 16.45 6.73
CA SER A 132 -6.62 15.38 6.60
C SER A 132 -6.34 14.51 5.36
N PHE A 133 -6.91 13.33 5.34
CA PHE A 133 -6.80 12.34 4.26
C PHE A 133 -8.19 11.91 3.81
N ALA A 134 -8.34 11.57 2.53
CA ALA A 134 -9.54 10.91 2.06
C ALA A 134 -9.64 9.50 2.68
N GLU A 135 -10.84 9.10 3.07
CA GLU A 135 -11.08 7.89 3.87
C GLU A 135 -10.55 6.62 3.20
N ILE A 136 -10.80 6.45 1.90
CA ILE A 136 -10.37 5.25 1.17
C ILE A 136 -8.84 5.22 1.01
N PHE A 137 -8.23 6.37 0.70
CA PHE A 137 -6.78 6.47 0.63
C PHE A 137 -6.13 6.12 1.97
N PHE A 138 -6.66 6.67 3.07
CA PHE A 138 -6.23 6.35 4.43
C PHE A 138 -6.34 4.85 4.71
N GLY A 139 -7.49 4.21 4.40
CA GLY A 139 -7.69 2.78 4.61
C GLY A 139 -6.69 1.91 3.84
N ASN A 140 -6.40 2.27 2.58
CA ASN A 140 -5.39 1.57 1.77
C ASN A 140 -3.97 1.74 2.36
N CYS A 141 -3.62 2.93 2.86
CA CYS A 141 -2.35 3.13 3.56
C CYS A 141 -2.23 2.25 4.80
N VAL A 142 -3.29 2.18 5.62
CA VAL A 142 -3.32 1.33 6.83
C VAL A 142 -3.09 -0.13 6.47
N ALA A 143 -3.77 -0.65 5.45
CA ALA A 143 -3.62 -2.03 4.98
C ALA A 143 -2.20 -2.35 4.49
N MET A 144 -1.43 -1.33 4.13
CA MET A 144 -0.04 -1.45 3.68
C MET A 144 1.00 -1.18 4.79
N GLY A 145 0.57 -0.95 6.02
CA GLY A 145 1.48 -0.63 7.11
C GLY A 145 2.05 0.79 7.05
N ILE A 146 1.36 1.72 6.39
CA ILE A 146 1.78 3.11 6.22
C ILE A 146 0.90 4.01 7.10
N PRO A 147 1.35 4.46 8.27
CA PRO A 147 0.56 5.35 9.10
C PRO A 147 0.39 6.72 8.45
N CYS A 148 -0.86 7.19 8.48
CA CYS A 148 -1.25 8.54 8.12
C CYS A 148 -1.72 9.24 9.39
N VAL A 149 -0.91 10.14 9.93
CA VAL A 149 -1.24 10.91 11.13
C VAL A 149 -1.70 12.31 10.77
N THR A 150 -2.65 12.87 11.50
CA THR A 150 -3.15 14.22 11.27
C THR A 150 -2.63 15.19 12.31
N ALA A 151 -2.47 16.44 11.89
CA ALA A 151 -2.12 17.57 12.76
C ALA A 151 -2.84 18.83 12.30
N ASP A 152 -2.90 19.83 13.20
CA ASP A 152 -3.48 21.12 12.87
C ASP A 152 -2.75 21.80 11.70
N GLU A 153 -3.47 22.56 10.89
CA GLU A 153 -2.97 23.29 9.73
C GLU A 153 -1.68 24.08 10.05
N LYS A 154 -1.66 24.76 11.21
CA LYS A 154 -0.48 25.54 11.63
C LYS A 154 0.75 24.66 11.87
N VAL A 155 0.53 23.47 12.43
CA VAL A 155 1.60 22.49 12.68
C VAL A 155 2.11 21.93 11.35
N VAL A 156 1.21 21.57 10.43
CA VAL A 156 1.58 21.04 9.12
C VAL A 156 2.39 22.07 8.34
N LYS A 157 1.93 23.34 8.26
CA LYS A 157 2.65 24.42 7.58
C LYS A 157 4.04 24.66 8.18
N HIS A 158 4.12 24.68 9.50
CA HIS A 158 5.40 24.88 10.18
C HIS A 158 6.37 23.71 9.93
N LEU A 159 5.89 22.47 9.92
CA LEU A 159 6.69 21.31 9.55
C LEU A 159 7.19 21.40 8.11
N GLN A 160 6.35 21.84 7.16
CA GLN A 160 6.73 22.04 5.76
C GLN A 160 7.83 23.10 5.63
N GLU A 161 7.72 24.23 6.35
CA GLU A 161 8.75 25.29 6.40
C GLU A 161 10.08 24.78 6.98
N LEU A 162 10.04 24.06 8.11
CA LEU A 162 11.22 23.47 8.74
C LEU A 162 11.93 22.47 7.81
N VAL A 163 11.14 21.63 7.11
CA VAL A 163 11.69 20.68 6.14
C VAL A 163 12.31 21.39 4.94
N THR A 164 11.69 22.46 4.46
CA THR A 164 12.23 23.27 3.35
C THR A 164 13.55 23.95 3.75
N THR A 165 13.62 24.44 4.99
CA THR A 165 14.83 25.09 5.51
C THR A 165 15.97 24.11 5.81
N ASN A 166 15.62 22.92 6.33
CA ASN A 166 16.59 21.87 6.64
C ASN A 166 16.08 20.49 6.17
N PRO A 167 16.22 20.17 4.87
CA PRO A 167 15.72 18.92 4.30
C PRO A 167 16.33 17.66 4.92
N GLN A 168 17.58 17.72 5.36
CA GLN A 168 18.33 16.58 5.88
C GLN A 168 18.06 16.29 7.37
N ALA A 169 17.39 17.19 8.08
CA ALA A 169 17.04 16.92 9.47
C ALA A 169 16.10 15.73 9.56
N VAL A 170 16.44 14.77 10.40
CA VAL A 170 15.62 13.57 10.64
C VAL A 170 14.33 13.96 11.39
N LYS A 171 13.21 13.48 10.87
CA LYS A 171 11.88 13.60 11.47
C LYS A 171 11.50 12.25 12.04
N THR A 172 10.84 12.28 13.19
CA THR A 172 10.38 11.07 13.84
C THR A 172 8.90 11.20 14.18
N ILE A 173 8.10 10.25 13.71
CA ILE A 173 6.70 10.07 14.10
C ILE A 173 6.68 8.96 15.14
N ASP A 174 6.19 9.25 16.33
CA ASP A 174 6.03 8.30 17.43
C ASP A 174 4.55 8.03 17.65
N LEU A 175 4.11 6.82 17.30
CA LEU A 175 2.71 6.41 17.43
C LEU A 175 2.31 6.06 18.87
N GLU A 176 3.27 5.74 19.72
CA GLU A 176 3.00 5.47 21.14
C GLU A 176 2.72 6.77 21.88
N LYS A 177 3.52 7.82 21.61
CA LYS A 177 3.39 9.14 22.22
C LYS A 177 2.44 10.07 21.48
N LEU A 178 2.03 9.71 20.26
CA LEU A 178 1.25 10.57 19.35
C LEU A 178 1.93 11.92 19.09
N GLN A 179 3.19 11.88 18.73
CA GLN A 179 4.02 13.06 18.51
C GLN A 179 4.84 12.96 17.24
N VAL A 180 5.07 14.11 16.61
CA VAL A 180 6.11 14.29 15.61
C VAL A 180 7.22 15.14 16.20
N GLN A 181 8.46 14.73 15.96
CA GLN A 181 9.66 15.46 16.37
C GLN A 181 10.53 15.80 15.17
N LEU A 182 11.03 17.04 15.14
CA LEU A 182 11.99 17.55 14.16
C LEU A 182 12.98 18.45 14.86
N GLY A 183 14.19 17.96 15.14
CA GLY A 183 15.15 18.66 15.99
C GLY A 183 14.55 18.94 17.36
N ASP A 184 14.54 20.20 17.77
CA ASP A 184 13.96 20.66 19.03
C ASP A 184 12.43 20.91 18.95
N PHE A 185 11.86 20.89 17.74
CA PHE A 185 10.42 21.06 17.56
C PHE A 185 9.68 19.75 17.79
N THR A 186 8.65 19.80 18.61
CA THR A 186 7.75 18.68 18.89
C THR A 186 6.31 19.15 18.83
N ALA A 187 5.45 18.39 18.14
CA ALA A 187 4.03 18.66 18.06
C ALA A 187 3.21 17.38 18.24
N SER A 188 2.00 17.51 18.75
CA SER A 188 1.05 16.40 18.83
C SER A 188 0.48 16.06 17.46
N VAL A 189 0.29 14.77 17.21
CA VAL A 189 -0.40 14.24 16.04
C VAL A 189 -1.56 13.35 16.48
N MET A 190 -2.50 13.14 15.59
CA MET A 190 -3.70 12.35 15.87
C MET A 190 -3.82 11.19 14.87
N ILE A 191 -4.29 10.07 15.37
CA ILE A 191 -4.73 8.91 14.61
C ILE A 191 -5.79 8.21 15.47
N SER A 192 -6.76 7.53 14.84
CA SER A 192 -7.78 6.82 15.63
C SER A 192 -7.15 5.73 16.49
N GLU A 193 -7.67 5.53 17.70
CA GLU A 193 -7.11 4.53 18.63
C GLU A 193 -7.14 3.11 18.05
N GLY A 194 -8.20 2.75 17.31
CA GLY A 194 -8.27 1.47 16.62
C GLY A 194 -7.11 1.29 15.63
N THR A 195 -6.89 2.26 14.75
CA THR A 195 -5.80 2.22 13.76
C THR A 195 -4.42 2.25 14.44
N ARG A 196 -4.25 3.08 15.47
CA ARG A 196 -3.02 3.13 16.25
C ARG A 196 -2.67 1.75 16.83
N SER A 197 -3.66 1.11 17.47
CA SER A 197 -3.49 -0.22 18.06
C SER A 197 -3.08 -1.27 16.99
N THR A 198 -3.66 -1.22 15.78
CA THR A 198 -3.28 -2.15 14.71
C THR A 198 -1.82 -1.99 14.28
N PHE A 199 -1.31 -0.75 14.22
CA PHE A 199 0.10 -0.51 13.92
C PHE A 199 1.03 -1.00 15.02
N ILE A 200 0.74 -0.64 16.27
CA ILE A 200 1.58 -0.99 17.42
C ILE A 200 1.64 -2.51 17.64
N SER A 201 0.52 -3.22 17.43
CA SER A 201 0.44 -4.68 17.58
C SER A 201 0.86 -5.45 16.33
N GLY A 202 1.05 -4.78 15.18
CA GLY A 202 1.33 -5.42 13.89
C GLY A 202 0.13 -6.11 13.25
N THR A 203 -1.08 -5.95 13.78
CA THR A 203 -2.29 -6.60 13.24
C THR A 203 -2.81 -5.99 11.94
N TRP A 204 -2.21 -4.89 11.47
CA TRP A 204 -2.45 -4.34 10.13
C TRP A 204 -2.03 -5.32 9.03
N ASP A 205 -1.04 -6.17 9.28
CA ASP A 205 -0.56 -7.20 8.35
C ASP A 205 -1.39 -8.49 8.50
N ALA A 206 -2.55 -8.53 7.86
CA ALA A 206 -3.43 -9.68 7.89
C ALA A 206 -2.78 -10.95 7.31
N CYS A 207 -1.94 -10.81 6.28
CA CYS A 207 -1.22 -11.94 5.68
C CYS A 207 -0.17 -12.48 6.64
N GLY A 208 0.62 -11.61 7.27
CA GLY A 208 1.60 -11.98 8.28
C GLY A 208 0.96 -12.70 9.48
N GLN A 209 -0.22 -12.24 9.91
CA GLN A 209 -1.02 -12.89 10.96
C GLN A 209 -1.42 -14.33 10.58
N LEU A 210 -1.90 -14.55 9.35
CA LEU A 210 -2.27 -15.88 8.86
C LEU A 210 -1.04 -16.80 8.77
N VAL A 211 0.07 -16.28 8.30
CA VAL A 211 1.34 -17.03 8.19
C VAL A 211 1.88 -17.38 9.58
N ALA A 212 1.88 -16.45 10.53
CA ALA A 212 2.29 -16.69 11.90
C ALA A 212 1.44 -17.79 12.58
N ASN A 213 0.17 -17.91 12.19
CA ASN A 213 -0.78 -18.89 12.72
C ASN A 213 -1.01 -20.08 11.75
N ALA A 214 -0.07 -20.40 10.87
CA ALA A 214 -0.23 -21.40 9.82
C ALA A 214 -0.71 -22.78 10.31
N GLN A 215 -0.29 -23.21 11.51
CA GLN A 215 -0.75 -24.48 12.10
C GLN A 215 -2.23 -24.42 12.47
N GLN A 216 -2.71 -23.31 13.02
CA GLN A 216 -4.13 -23.13 13.38
C GLN A 216 -4.98 -23.01 12.11
N VAL A 217 -4.48 -22.32 11.08
CA VAL A 217 -5.12 -22.24 9.76
C VAL A 217 -5.29 -23.62 9.15
N LYS A 218 -4.23 -24.45 9.15
CA LYS A 218 -4.29 -25.85 8.67
C LYS A 218 -5.27 -26.69 9.48
N ALA A 219 -5.26 -26.58 10.81
CA ALA A 219 -6.18 -27.31 11.69
C ALA A 219 -7.64 -26.91 11.48
N THR A 220 -7.89 -25.62 11.18
CA THR A 220 -9.24 -25.14 10.86
C THR A 220 -9.66 -25.62 9.47
N ALA A 221 -8.80 -25.51 8.47
CA ALA A 221 -9.06 -25.98 7.12
C ALA A 221 -9.41 -27.49 7.07
N ALA A 222 -8.71 -28.30 7.86
CA ALA A 222 -8.98 -29.75 7.95
C ALA A 222 -10.39 -30.09 8.50
N LYS A 223 -11.03 -29.17 9.21
CA LYS A 223 -12.39 -29.34 9.75
C LYS A 223 -13.48 -28.88 8.78
N LEU A 224 -13.12 -28.21 7.69
CA LEU A 224 -14.07 -27.65 6.73
C LEU A 224 -14.32 -28.66 5.59
N PRO A 225 -15.53 -29.23 5.48
CA PRO A 225 -15.79 -30.31 4.53
C PRO A 225 -15.60 -29.89 3.06
N TYR A 226 -15.83 -28.62 2.74
CA TYR A 226 -15.68 -28.07 1.38
C TYR A 226 -14.23 -27.81 0.94
N ILE A 227 -13.24 -27.91 1.84
CA ILE A 227 -11.82 -27.82 1.50
C ILE A 227 -11.22 -29.21 1.28
N ALA A 228 -11.86 -30.26 1.79
CA ALA A 228 -11.40 -31.65 1.72
C ALA A 228 -11.85 -32.40 0.44
N TRP A 229 -12.21 -31.72 -0.64
CA TRP A 229 -12.78 -32.33 -1.85
C TRP A 229 -11.91 -33.41 -2.49
N GLY A 230 -10.58 -33.36 -2.33
CA GLY A 230 -9.67 -34.39 -2.84
C GLY A 230 -9.81 -35.75 -2.11
N ASN A 231 -10.39 -35.81 -0.91
CA ASN A 231 -10.49 -37.00 -0.11
C ASN A 231 -11.88 -37.67 -0.21
N LEU A 232 -12.87 -37.04 -0.85
CA LEU A 232 -14.22 -37.58 -1.02
C LEU A 232 -14.37 -38.46 -2.28
N ALA A 233 -13.38 -38.55 -3.15
CA ALA A 233 -13.40 -39.37 -4.35
C ALA A 233 -12.81 -40.78 -4.18
N ALA A 234 -12.50 -41.22 -2.95
CA ALA A 234 -11.88 -42.50 -2.64
C ALA A 234 -12.70 -43.35 -1.65
N SER A 235 -14.01 -43.06 -1.49
CA SER A 235 -14.91 -43.94 -0.70
C SER A 235 -16.06 -44.45 -1.53
#